data_a5dc98952787618171246f88800a91c3
#
_entry.id   a5dc98952787618171246f88800a91c3
#
_cell.length_a   1.000
_cell.length_b   1.000
_cell.length_c   1.000
_cell.angle_alpha   90.00
_cell.angle_beta   90.00
_cell.angle_gamma   90.00
#
_symmetry.space_group_name_H-M   'P 1'
#
loop_
_entity.id
_entity.type
_entity.pdbx_description
1 polymer ?
#
loop_
_entity_poly.entity_id
_entity_poly.type
_entity_poly.pdbx_seq_one_letter_code
_entity_poly.pdbx_strand_id
1 'polypeptide(L)'
;MSVLLPALGPRLVFFTGGTALKGLSRSLTRYTHNSVHLVTPFDSGGSSAALREAFALPAVGDIRNRLAALADSMIPQSVLDFWEMRLPAEGDSEALRARLRAMGSAGHPCWRPLPSVMADVMRVHLGYFLERMPDDFRPQKASMGNLLLAGGYLHFQRNFTPVLSLFSRLLQVRGVVLPIVNACLHLAAELADGSVLVGQHHF
;
A
#
# COMPACT_ATOMS: atom_id res chain seq x y z
N MET A 1 8.38 26.88 -26.21
CA MET A 1 7.99 25.61 -25.54
C MET A 1 6.88 25.98 -24.54
N SER A 2 5.68 25.41 -24.71
CA SER A 2 4.60 25.60 -23.72
C SER A 2 4.99 24.92 -22.42
N VAL A 3 5.01 25.66 -21.33
CA VAL A 3 5.24 25.08 -19.98
C VAL A 3 4.00 24.29 -19.62
N LEU A 4 4.12 22.99 -19.55
CA LEU A 4 3.06 22.13 -19.03
C LEU A 4 2.90 22.42 -17.53
N LEU A 5 1.70 22.83 -17.12
CA LEU A 5 1.31 22.97 -15.72
C LEU A 5 0.42 21.78 -15.34
N PRO A 6 0.99 20.69 -14.80
CA PRO A 6 0.22 19.46 -14.51
C PRO A 6 -0.97 19.69 -13.56
N ALA A 7 -0.88 20.69 -12.68
CA ALA A 7 -2.00 21.08 -11.80
C ALA A 7 -3.26 21.53 -12.56
N LEU A 8 -3.10 22.02 -13.79
CA LEU A 8 -4.17 22.42 -14.70
C LEU A 8 -4.46 21.36 -15.78
N GLY A 9 -3.82 20.20 -15.71
CA GLY A 9 -4.00 19.13 -16.66
C GLY A 9 -5.40 18.52 -16.64
N PRO A 10 -5.73 17.66 -17.61
CA PRO A 10 -7.05 17.06 -17.74
C PRO A 10 -7.45 16.24 -16.52
N ARG A 11 -8.75 16.16 -16.23
CA ARG A 11 -9.32 15.26 -15.23
C ARG A 11 -9.49 13.87 -15.85
N LEU A 12 -8.90 12.87 -15.21
CA LEU A 12 -8.91 11.49 -15.71
C LEU A 12 -9.32 10.55 -14.57
N VAL A 13 -10.14 9.55 -14.87
CA VAL A 13 -10.53 8.50 -13.92
C VAL A 13 -10.03 7.16 -14.44
N PHE A 14 -9.35 6.41 -13.58
CA PHE A 14 -8.83 5.08 -13.88
C PHE A 14 -9.45 4.06 -12.94
N PHE A 15 -10.05 3.02 -13.50
CA PHE A 15 -10.29 1.78 -12.78
C PHE A 15 -9.05 0.92 -12.89
N THR A 16 -8.43 0.58 -11.78
CA THR A 16 -7.07 0.01 -11.77
C THR A 16 -6.93 -1.06 -10.70
N GLY A 17 -6.10 -2.04 -11.00
CA GLY A 17 -5.61 -3.06 -10.09
C GLY A 17 -4.26 -3.55 -10.58
N GLY A 18 -3.54 -4.27 -9.72
CA GLY A 18 -2.25 -4.83 -10.06
C GLY A 18 -1.17 -3.82 -10.47
N THR A 19 -0.15 -4.33 -11.13
CA THR A 19 1.05 -3.57 -11.50
C THR A 19 0.99 -2.94 -12.89
N ALA A 20 0.00 -3.30 -13.72
CA ALA A 20 -0.06 -2.95 -15.14
C ALA A 20 0.05 -1.43 -15.43
N LEU A 21 -0.58 -0.60 -14.60
CA LEU A 21 -0.57 0.85 -14.78
C LEU A 21 0.54 1.58 -14.01
N LYS A 22 1.51 0.89 -13.39
CA LYS A 22 2.56 1.55 -12.57
C LYS A 22 3.39 2.53 -13.41
N GLY A 23 3.86 2.11 -14.57
CA GLY A 23 4.64 2.95 -15.49
C GLY A 23 3.84 4.13 -16.04
N LEU A 24 2.61 3.86 -16.51
CA LEU A 24 1.71 4.91 -17.00
C LEU A 24 1.44 5.96 -15.92
N SER A 25 1.15 5.54 -14.69
CA SER A 25 0.85 6.47 -13.59
C SER A 25 2.03 7.38 -13.25
N ARG A 26 3.26 6.84 -13.24
CA ARG A 26 4.47 7.66 -13.07
C ARG A 26 4.63 8.71 -14.17
N SER A 27 4.39 8.31 -15.42
CA SER A 27 4.47 9.24 -16.56
C SER A 27 3.35 10.28 -16.52
N LEU A 28 2.16 9.89 -16.07
CA LEU A 28 0.97 10.74 -16.02
C LEU A 28 1.16 11.98 -15.13
N THR A 29 1.92 11.87 -14.04
CA THR A 29 2.18 12.99 -13.13
C THR A 29 2.84 14.20 -13.82
N ARG A 30 3.50 13.99 -14.97
CA ARG A 30 4.09 15.06 -15.78
C ARG A 30 3.04 15.85 -16.59
N TYR A 31 1.84 15.30 -16.76
CA TYR A 31 0.79 15.86 -17.62
C TYR A 31 -0.42 16.34 -16.83
N THR A 32 -0.76 15.64 -15.75
CA THR A 32 -1.88 16.02 -14.88
C THR A 32 -1.68 15.53 -13.44
N HIS A 33 -2.10 16.39 -12.49
CA HIS A 33 -2.27 16.03 -11.08
C HIS A 33 -3.76 15.78 -10.73
N ASN A 34 -4.66 15.84 -11.72
CA ASN A 34 -6.11 15.74 -11.56
C ASN A 34 -6.64 14.33 -11.89
N SER A 35 -5.77 13.30 -11.77
CA SER A 35 -6.19 11.92 -11.97
C SER A 35 -6.79 11.32 -10.71
N VAL A 36 -7.83 10.50 -10.88
CA VAL A 36 -8.45 9.68 -9.83
C VAL A 36 -8.24 8.21 -10.17
N HIS A 37 -7.66 7.47 -9.26
CA HIS A 37 -7.39 6.04 -9.41
C HIS A 37 -8.26 5.25 -8.44
N LEU A 38 -9.30 4.61 -8.97
CA LEU A 38 -10.18 3.70 -8.26
C LEU A 38 -9.54 2.30 -8.28
N VAL A 39 -9.00 1.88 -7.14
CA VAL A 39 -8.19 0.67 -7.02
C VAL A 39 -9.03 -0.49 -6.52
N THR A 40 -8.94 -1.64 -7.20
CA THR A 40 -9.61 -2.87 -6.76
C THR A 40 -8.89 -3.47 -5.54
N PRO A 41 -9.55 -3.66 -4.39
CA PRO A 41 -8.93 -4.22 -3.20
C PRO A 41 -9.10 -5.76 -3.12
N PHE A 42 -8.96 -6.45 -4.24
CA PHE A 42 -9.27 -7.90 -4.36
C PHE A 42 -8.00 -8.76 -4.55
N ASP A 43 -6.80 -8.15 -4.59
CA ASP A 43 -5.54 -8.88 -4.71
C ASP A 43 -5.47 -9.99 -3.64
N SER A 44 -5.36 -11.23 -4.10
CA SER A 44 -5.28 -12.43 -3.27
C SER A 44 -3.87 -13.02 -3.22
N GLY A 45 -2.87 -12.30 -3.75
CA GLY A 45 -1.49 -12.77 -3.83
C GLY A 45 -0.54 -12.16 -2.80
N GLY A 46 0.61 -12.81 -2.64
CA GLY A 46 1.77 -12.28 -1.91
C GLY A 46 1.50 -11.81 -0.48
N SER A 47 2.06 -10.68 -0.11
CA SER A 47 1.91 -10.11 1.23
C SER A 47 0.50 -9.55 1.53
N SER A 48 -0.31 -9.29 0.49
CA SER A 48 -1.72 -8.91 0.69
C SER A 48 -2.52 -10.10 1.23
N ALA A 49 -2.26 -11.32 0.77
CA ALA A 49 -2.95 -12.52 1.24
C ALA A 49 -2.75 -12.75 2.74
N ALA A 50 -1.50 -12.71 3.24
CA ALA A 50 -1.20 -12.89 4.66
C ALA A 50 -1.89 -11.84 5.55
N LEU A 51 -1.94 -10.58 5.11
CA LEU A 51 -2.63 -9.52 5.84
C LEU A 51 -4.15 -9.69 5.82
N ARG A 52 -4.71 -10.13 4.69
CA ARG A 52 -6.14 -10.42 4.58
C ARG A 52 -6.56 -11.59 5.46
N GLU A 53 -5.76 -12.65 5.49
CA GLU A 53 -5.97 -13.81 6.34
C GLU A 53 -5.94 -13.42 7.83
N ALA A 54 -4.89 -12.69 8.24
CA ALA A 54 -4.70 -12.34 9.64
C ALA A 54 -5.72 -11.32 10.18
N PHE A 55 -6.21 -10.40 9.33
CA PHE A 55 -6.96 -9.23 9.81
C PHE A 55 -8.30 -8.99 9.11
N ALA A 56 -8.70 -9.82 8.14
CA ALA A 56 -9.88 -9.63 7.31
C ALA A 56 -9.97 -8.18 6.75
N LEU A 57 -8.86 -7.65 6.22
CA LEU A 57 -8.78 -6.31 5.64
C LEU A 57 -8.82 -6.36 4.10
N PRO A 58 -9.21 -5.27 3.43
CA PRO A 58 -9.11 -5.16 1.97
C PRO A 58 -7.66 -5.30 1.52
N ALA A 59 -7.41 -5.78 0.30
CA ALA A 59 -6.07 -5.90 -0.23
C ALA A 59 -5.40 -4.52 -0.37
N VAL A 60 -4.26 -4.34 0.29
CA VAL A 60 -3.53 -3.06 0.34
C VAL A 60 -2.42 -2.95 -0.72
N GLY A 61 -2.06 -4.06 -1.36
CA GLY A 61 -0.90 -4.13 -2.26
C GLY A 61 -0.99 -3.16 -3.44
N ASP A 62 -2.12 -3.16 -4.12
CA ASP A 62 -2.34 -2.29 -5.29
C ASP A 62 -2.49 -0.83 -4.89
N ILE A 63 -3.14 -0.56 -3.77
CA ILE A 63 -3.23 0.78 -3.18
C ILE A 63 -1.82 1.31 -2.87
N ARG A 64 -0.98 0.52 -2.19
CA ARG A 64 0.41 0.86 -1.90
C ARG A 64 1.21 1.16 -3.17
N ASN A 65 1.08 0.30 -4.18
CA ASN A 65 1.75 0.48 -5.47
C ASN A 65 1.30 1.77 -6.16
N ARG A 66 0.02 2.11 -6.08
CA ARG A 66 -0.52 3.32 -6.71
C ARG A 66 -0.06 4.59 -6.00
N LEU A 67 -0.04 4.61 -4.68
CA LEU A 67 0.50 5.73 -3.90
C LEU A 67 1.97 5.99 -4.26
N ALA A 68 2.79 4.94 -4.33
CA ALA A 68 4.20 5.07 -4.73
C ALA A 68 4.38 5.52 -6.20
N ALA A 69 3.50 5.06 -7.11
CA ALA A 69 3.59 5.43 -8.52
C ALA A 69 3.21 6.88 -8.80
N LEU A 70 2.35 7.46 -7.97
CA LEU A 70 1.90 8.85 -8.06
C LEU A 70 2.62 9.78 -7.08
N ALA A 71 3.58 9.29 -6.31
CA ALA A 71 4.39 10.11 -5.42
C ALA A 71 5.12 11.20 -6.20
N ASP A 72 5.25 12.38 -5.59
CA ASP A 72 5.98 13.48 -6.20
C ASP A 72 7.46 13.12 -6.40
N SER A 73 8.06 13.63 -7.46
CA SER A 73 9.48 13.44 -7.77
C SER A 73 10.43 14.08 -6.74
N MET A 74 9.92 14.99 -5.91
CA MET A 74 10.68 15.62 -4.83
C MET A 74 10.73 14.77 -3.55
N ILE A 75 9.96 13.69 -3.47
CA ILE A 75 10.05 12.76 -2.34
C ILE A 75 11.41 12.05 -2.39
N PRO A 76 12.18 12.05 -1.28
CA PRO A 76 13.47 11.38 -1.23
C PRO A 76 13.35 9.91 -1.61
N GLN A 77 14.26 9.42 -2.43
CA GLN A 77 14.27 8.03 -2.88
C GLN A 77 14.30 7.05 -1.70
N SER A 78 15.01 7.40 -0.61
CA SER A 78 15.04 6.60 0.62
C SER A 78 13.64 6.33 1.22
N VAL A 79 12.70 7.26 1.07
CA VAL A 79 11.32 7.10 1.53
C VAL A 79 10.58 6.08 0.67
N LEU A 80 10.75 6.15 -0.65
CA LEU A 80 10.15 5.20 -1.59
C LEU A 80 10.77 3.82 -1.44
N ASP A 81 12.08 3.73 -1.24
CA ASP A 81 12.80 2.48 -1.00
C ASP A 81 12.29 1.81 0.28
N PHE A 82 12.12 2.57 1.37
CA PHE A 82 11.55 2.07 2.61
C PHE A 82 10.09 1.62 2.42
N TRP A 83 9.28 2.42 1.72
CA TRP A 83 7.88 2.09 1.43
C TRP A 83 7.73 0.79 0.62
N GLU A 84 8.61 0.58 -0.35
CA GLU A 84 8.63 -0.61 -1.20
C GLU A 84 9.44 -1.78 -0.59
N MET A 85 10.25 -1.54 0.46
CA MET A 85 11.07 -2.56 1.12
C MET A 85 10.24 -3.76 1.53
N ARG A 86 10.78 -4.96 1.28
CA ARG A 86 10.15 -6.23 1.66
C ARG A 86 10.98 -6.96 2.68
N LEU A 87 10.31 -7.65 3.57
CA LEU A 87 10.96 -8.65 4.41
C LEU A 87 11.44 -9.85 3.57
N PRO A 88 12.42 -10.61 4.04
CA PRO A 88 12.90 -11.81 3.36
C PRO A 88 11.76 -12.76 2.99
N ALA A 89 11.93 -13.43 1.85
CA ALA A 89 10.98 -14.44 1.38
C ALA A 89 11.03 -15.73 2.20
N GLU A 90 12.22 -16.01 2.73
CA GLU A 90 12.56 -17.18 3.52
C GLU A 90 12.99 -16.77 4.92
N GLY A 91 13.00 -17.72 5.83
CA GLY A 91 13.40 -17.51 7.21
C GLY A 91 12.30 -17.84 8.21
N ASP A 92 12.72 -17.94 9.45
CA ASP A 92 11.83 -18.22 10.57
C ASP A 92 10.85 -17.07 10.83
N SER A 93 9.57 -17.38 10.96
CA SER A 93 8.52 -16.38 11.20
C SER A 93 8.69 -15.67 12.53
N GLU A 94 9.17 -16.33 13.57
CA GLU A 94 9.41 -15.73 14.88
C GLU A 94 10.55 -14.71 14.81
N ALA A 95 11.67 -15.06 14.17
CA ALA A 95 12.78 -14.14 13.95
C ALA A 95 12.36 -12.91 13.14
N LEU A 96 11.53 -13.09 12.12
CA LEU A 96 11.02 -11.97 11.31
C LEU A 96 10.04 -11.08 12.09
N ARG A 97 9.18 -11.66 12.94
CA ARG A 97 8.32 -10.89 13.86
C ARG A 97 9.15 -10.11 14.88
N ALA A 98 10.18 -10.75 15.46
CA ALA A 98 11.11 -10.07 16.37
C ALA A 98 11.81 -8.89 15.69
N ARG A 99 12.26 -9.07 14.45
CA ARG A 99 12.84 -7.98 13.63
C ARG A 99 11.84 -6.83 13.42
N LEU A 100 10.59 -7.13 13.08
CA LEU A 100 9.55 -6.10 12.92
C LEU A 100 9.32 -5.35 14.24
N ARG A 101 9.23 -6.07 15.38
CA ARG A 101 9.08 -5.44 16.70
C ARG A 101 10.27 -4.51 17.01
N ALA A 102 11.50 -4.93 16.70
CA ALA A 102 12.68 -4.08 16.86
C ALA A 102 12.61 -2.80 16.02
N MET A 103 12.07 -2.88 14.79
CA MET A 103 11.86 -1.71 13.92
C MET A 103 10.83 -0.72 14.49
N GLY A 104 9.98 -1.12 15.42
CA GLY A 104 9.07 -0.21 16.13
C GLY A 104 9.78 0.82 17.00
N SER A 105 11.03 0.57 17.39
CA SER A 105 11.84 1.50 18.20
C SER A 105 12.32 2.69 17.37
N ALA A 106 12.24 3.90 17.94
CA ALA A 106 12.75 5.13 17.32
C ALA A 106 14.26 5.09 17.03
N GLY A 107 15.04 4.37 17.85
CA GLY A 107 16.49 4.21 17.67
C GLY A 107 16.88 3.20 16.60
N HIS A 108 15.96 2.47 15.99
CA HIS A 108 16.30 1.45 15.01
C HIS A 108 16.94 2.07 13.75
N PRO A 109 18.03 1.50 13.23
CA PRO A 109 18.80 2.08 12.10
C PRO A 109 17.99 2.27 10.82
N CYS A 110 16.91 1.52 10.60
CA CYS A 110 16.09 1.62 9.37
C CYS A 110 15.46 3.01 9.19
N TRP A 111 15.31 3.80 10.25
CA TRP A 111 14.70 5.13 10.18
C TRP A 111 15.71 6.23 9.80
N ARG A 112 17.02 6.01 9.99
CA ARG A 112 18.06 7.02 9.76
C ARG A 112 18.09 7.63 8.35
N PRO A 113 17.85 6.86 7.27
CA PRO A 113 17.85 7.42 5.91
C PRO A 113 16.65 8.31 5.58
N LEU A 114 15.62 8.32 6.43
CA LEU A 114 14.37 9.03 6.17
C LEU A 114 14.37 10.42 6.82
N PRO A 115 13.69 11.42 6.21
CA PRO A 115 13.39 12.67 6.90
C PRO A 115 12.64 12.39 8.22
N SER A 116 13.04 13.06 9.31
CA SER A 116 12.55 12.73 10.66
C SER A 116 11.04 12.70 10.79
N VAL A 117 10.34 13.71 10.26
CA VAL A 117 8.86 13.76 10.30
C VAL A 117 8.23 12.57 9.57
N MET A 118 8.78 12.18 8.41
CA MET A 118 8.28 11.02 7.66
C MET A 118 8.53 9.71 8.41
N ALA A 119 9.75 9.58 8.99
CA ALA A 119 10.12 8.43 9.80
C ALA A 119 9.18 8.28 11.00
N ASP A 120 8.87 9.36 11.71
CA ASP A 120 7.99 9.34 12.88
C ASP A 120 6.56 8.92 12.51
N VAL A 121 6.00 9.48 11.44
CA VAL A 121 4.65 9.08 10.95
C VAL A 121 4.63 7.60 10.58
N MET A 122 5.62 7.13 9.83
CA MET A 122 5.70 5.72 9.41
C MET A 122 5.90 4.80 10.62
N ARG A 123 6.74 5.18 11.58
CA ARG A 123 6.99 4.41 12.80
C ARG A 123 5.72 4.27 13.65
N VAL A 124 4.95 5.34 13.81
CA VAL A 124 3.66 5.30 14.52
C VAL A 124 2.71 4.30 13.86
N HIS A 125 2.60 4.31 12.54
CA HIS A 125 1.74 3.37 11.81
C HIS A 125 2.25 1.93 11.87
N LEU A 126 3.57 1.73 11.89
CA LEU A 126 4.14 0.42 12.19
C LEU A 126 3.78 -0.02 13.62
N GLY A 127 3.83 0.89 14.59
CA GLY A 127 3.38 0.63 15.97
C GLY A 127 1.94 0.13 16.03
N TYR A 128 1.01 0.80 15.34
CA TYR A 128 -0.40 0.34 15.27
C TYR A 128 -0.55 -1.07 14.69
N PHE A 129 0.29 -1.43 13.72
CA PHE A 129 0.33 -2.79 13.20
C PHE A 129 0.86 -3.77 14.23
N LEU A 130 1.99 -3.45 14.88
CA LEU A 130 2.67 -4.31 15.85
C LEU A 130 1.81 -4.60 17.09
N GLU A 131 1.04 -3.63 17.56
CA GLU A 131 0.09 -3.80 18.68
C GLU A 131 -0.98 -4.86 18.40
N ARG A 132 -1.28 -5.10 17.12
CA ARG A 132 -2.35 -6.02 16.68
C ARG A 132 -1.84 -7.25 15.95
N MET A 133 -0.52 -7.34 15.76
CA MET A 133 0.10 -8.45 15.03
C MET A 133 -0.06 -9.76 15.79
N PRO A 134 -0.77 -10.77 15.23
CA PRO A 134 -0.92 -12.06 15.88
C PRO A 134 0.44 -12.78 16.02
N ASP A 135 0.53 -13.67 17.01
CA ASP A 135 1.76 -14.42 17.25
C ASP A 135 2.06 -15.46 16.16
N ASP A 136 1.06 -15.88 15.41
CA ASP A 136 1.17 -16.77 14.25
C ASP A 136 1.28 -16.04 12.90
N PHE A 137 1.30 -14.69 12.91
CA PHE A 137 1.46 -13.91 11.67
C PHE A 137 2.71 -14.30 10.90
N ARG A 138 2.56 -14.52 9.60
CA ARG A 138 3.65 -14.88 8.68
C ARG A 138 4.13 -13.66 7.91
N PRO A 139 5.23 -13.01 8.34
CA PRO A 139 5.68 -11.75 7.76
C PRO A 139 6.53 -11.90 6.50
N GLN A 140 6.80 -13.11 6.02
CA GLN A 140 7.60 -13.36 4.82
C GLN A 140 7.05 -12.59 3.62
N LYS A 141 7.95 -11.95 2.86
CA LYS A 141 7.63 -11.09 1.70
C LYS A 141 6.75 -9.87 2.01
N ALA A 142 6.38 -9.64 3.27
CA ALA A 142 5.58 -8.46 3.63
C ALA A 142 6.33 -7.18 3.22
N SER A 143 5.63 -6.24 2.58
CA SER A 143 6.22 -4.93 2.28
C SER A 143 5.88 -3.94 3.38
N MET A 144 6.84 -3.04 3.69
CA MET A 144 6.66 -2.04 4.74
C MET A 144 5.41 -1.18 4.49
N GLY A 145 5.23 -0.66 3.28
CA GLY A 145 4.04 0.13 2.97
C GLY A 145 2.72 -0.62 3.20
N ASN A 146 2.67 -1.95 2.95
CA ASN A 146 1.48 -2.74 3.26
C ASN A 146 1.24 -2.83 4.79
N LEU A 147 2.30 -3.01 5.59
CA LEU A 147 2.21 -3.06 7.05
C LEU A 147 1.75 -1.70 7.62
N LEU A 148 2.29 -0.59 7.09
CA LEU A 148 1.91 0.76 7.50
C LEU A 148 0.43 1.05 7.18
N LEU A 149 -0.04 0.70 5.98
CA LEU A 149 -1.44 0.86 5.58
C LEU A 149 -2.36 -0.01 6.43
N ALA A 150 -1.97 -1.26 6.69
CA ALA A 150 -2.73 -2.18 7.55
C ALA A 150 -2.81 -1.67 8.99
N GLY A 151 -1.70 -1.20 9.56
CA GLY A 151 -1.66 -0.62 10.91
C GLY A 151 -2.60 0.58 11.05
N GLY A 152 -2.52 1.52 10.11
CA GLY A 152 -3.44 2.66 10.08
C GLY A 152 -4.90 2.24 9.93
N TYR A 153 -5.21 1.32 9.03
CA TYR A 153 -6.56 0.80 8.84
C TYR A 153 -7.15 0.19 10.11
N LEU A 154 -6.36 -0.62 10.82
CA LEU A 154 -6.76 -1.23 12.08
C LEU A 154 -6.93 -0.19 13.19
N HIS A 155 -6.06 0.82 13.25
CA HIS A 155 -6.14 1.90 14.23
C HIS A 155 -7.37 2.78 14.01
N PHE A 156 -7.67 3.15 12.78
CA PHE A 156 -8.83 3.97 12.42
C PHE A 156 -10.11 3.17 12.20
N GLN A 157 -10.33 2.14 13.03
CA GLN A 157 -11.59 1.36 13.07
C GLN A 157 -12.00 0.81 11.69
N ARG A 158 -11.03 0.29 10.95
CA ARG A 158 -11.22 -0.27 9.60
C ARG A 158 -11.68 0.75 8.56
N ASN A 159 -11.25 1.99 8.69
CA ASN A 159 -11.53 3.06 7.72
C ASN A 159 -10.25 3.46 6.98
N PHE A 160 -10.24 3.29 5.66
CA PHE A 160 -9.10 3.69 4.82
C PHE A 160 -9.01 5.19 4.59
N THR A 161 -10.10 5.94 4.68
CA THR A 161 -10.10 7.37 4.32
C THR A 161 -9.03 8.18 5.05
N PRO A 162 -8.91 8.14 6.39
CA PRO A 162 -7.87 8.89 7.09
C PRO A 162 -6.46 8.39 6.76
N VAL A 163 -6.28 7.07 6.58
CA VAL A 163 -4.99 6.46 6.25
C VAL A 163 -4.49 6.92 4.88
N LEU A 164 -5.36 6.84 3.87
CA LEU A 164 -5.02 7.25 2.51
C LEU A 164 -4.79 8.76 2.42
N SER A 165 -5.59 9.57 3.12
CA SER A 165 -5.40 11.01 3.19
C SER A 165 -4.02 11.36 3.77
N LEU A 166 -3.61 10.70 4.86
CA LEU A 166 -2.32 10.91 5.49
C LEU A 166 -1.16 10.51 4.57
N PHE A 167 -1.17 9.27 4.04
CA PHE A 167 -0.07 8.80 3.20
C PHE A 167 -0.02 9.48 1.83
N SER A 168 -1.16 9.91 1.29
CA SER A 168 -1.18 10.74 0.08
C SER A 168 -0.47 12.07 0.31
N ARG A 169 -0.67 12.70 1.46
CA ARG A 169 0.05 13.93 1.83
C ARG A 169 1.52 13.67 2.12
N LEU A 170 1.84 12.61 2.88
CA LEU A 170 3.21 12.25 3.23
C LEU A 170 4.07 11.99 1.98
N LEU A 171 3.52 11.27 1.00
CA LEU A 171 4.17 10.97 -0.28
C LEU A 171 3.92 12.04 -1.35
N GLN A 172 3.23 13.14 -1.01
CA GLN A 172 2.86 14.21 -1.95
C GLN A 172 2.25 13.67 -3.24
N VAL A 173 1.32 12.73 -3.13
CA VAL A 173 0.71 12.02 -4.26
C VAL A 173 0.07 13.00 -5.24
N ARG A 174 0.45 12.92 -6.50
CA ARG A 174 -0.03 13.75 -7.60
C ARG A 174 -1.24 13.09 -8.27
N GLY A 175 -2.38 13.14 -7.58
CA GLY A 175 -3.64 12.52 -7.94
C GLY A 175 -4.40 12.05 -6.70
N VAL A 176 -5.49 11.32 -6.92
CA VAL A 176 -6.33 10.76 -5.85
C VAL A 176 -6.31 9.24 -5.97
N VAL A 177 -6.06 8.55 -4.87
CA VAL A 177 -6.08 7.08 -4.79
C VAL A 177 -7.15 6.64 -3.82
N LEU A 178 -8.12 5.87 -4.28
CA LEU A 178 -9.23 5.38 -3.48
C LEU A 178 -9.46 3.89 -3.79
N PRO A 179 -9.78 3.06 -2.79
CA PRO A 179 -10.35 1.75 -3.06
C PRO A 179 -11.77 1.90 -3.59
N ILE A 180 -12.20 1.06 -4.54
CA ILE A 180 -13.59 1.07 -5.03
C ILE A 180 -14.59 0.61 -3.96
N VAL A 181 -14.11 -0.12 -2.95
CA VAL A 181 -14.88 -0.58 -1.80
C VAL A 181 -13.98 -0.72 -0.58
N ASN A 182 -14.49 -0.34 0.59
CA ASN A 182 -13.78 -0.47 1.87
C ASN A 182 -14.23 -1.75 2.62
N ALA A 183 -14.08 -2.91 1.98
CA ALA A 183 -14.46 -4.20 2.53
C ALA A 183 -13.50 -5.31 2.10
N CYS A 184 -13.37 -6.35 2.92
CA CYS A 184 -12.61 -7.54 2.59
C CYS A 184 -13.48 -8.45 1.70
N LEU A 185 -13.36 -8.28 0.39
CA LEU A 185 -14.12 -9.04 -0.62
C LEU A 185 -13.18 -9.83 -1.51
N HIS A 186 -13.71 -10.85 -2.17
CA HIS A 186 -13.01 -11.65 -3.18
C HIS A 186 -13.71 -11.50 -4.52
N LEU A 187 -12.94 -11.51 -5.61
CA LEU A 187 -13.50 -11.73 -6.93
C LEU A 187 -13.99 -13.16 -7.04
N ALA A 188 -15.15 -13.33 -7.68
CA ALA A 188 -15.65 -14.62 -8.08
C ALA A 188 -16.03 -14.57 -9.56
N ALA A 189 -15.80 -15.67 -10.27
CA ALA A 189 -16.26 -15.86 -11.64
C ALA A 189 -17.14 -17.09 -11.72
N GLU A 190 -18.33 -16.94 -12.29
CA GLU A 190 -19.18 -18.06 -12.67
C GLU A 190 -18.79 -18.51 -14.08
N LEU A 191 -18.48 -19.80 -14.23
CA LEU A 191 -18.09 -20.39 -15.50
C LEU A 191 -19.32 -20.89 -16.28
N ALA A 192 -19.13 -21.15 -17.56
CA ALA A 192 -20.23 -21.60 -18.45
C ALA A 192 -20.86 -22.94 -18.03
N ASP A 193 -20.16 -23.74 -17.24
CA ASP A 193 -20.66 -25.02 -16.68
C ASP A 193 -21.41 -24.83 -15.33
N GLY A 194 -21.57 -23.57 -14.88
CA GLY A 194 -22.21 -23.22 -13.61
C GLY A 194 -21.31 -23.34 -12.37
N SER A 195 -20.04 -23.74 -12.53
CA SER A 195 -19.08 -23.75 -11.43
C SER A 195 -18.61 -22.32 -11.08
N VAL A 196 -18.25 -22.09 -9.81
CA VAL A 196 -17.81 -20.77 -9.34
C VAL A 196 -16.35 -20.85 -8.87
N LEU A 197 -15.49 -20.01 -9.46
CA LEU A 197 -14.13 -19.80 -8.99
C LEU A 197 -14.09 -18.56 -8.08
N VAL A 198 -13.45 -18.67 -6.92
CA VAL A 198 -13.31 -17.57 -5.97
C VAL A 198 -11.83 -17.26 -5.75
N GLY A 199 -11.46 -15.99 -5.91
CA GLY A 199 -10.09 -15.49 -5.77
C GLY A 199 -9.41 -15.22 -7.10
N GLN A 200 -8.81 -14.04 -7.22
CA GLN A 200 -8.18 -13.54 -8.46
C GLN A 200 -7.09 -14.47 -9.03
N HIS A 201 -6.46 -15.29 -8.19
CA HIS A 201 -5.39 -16.21 -8.60
C HIS A 201 -5.90 -17.49 -9.29
N HIS A 202 -7.21 -17.65 -9.41
CA HIS A 202 -7.85 -18.78 -10.12
C HIS A 202 -8.29 -18.46 -11.55
N PHE A 203 -8.08 -17.22 -12.01
CA PHE A 203 -8.49 -16.79 -13.35
C PHE A 203 -7.29 -16.59 -14.27
#